data_892a50f0e0876c1dafab423e76af4813
#
_entry.id   892a50f0e0876c1dafab423e76af4813
#
_cell.length_a   1.000
_cell.length_b   1.000
_cell.length_c   1.000
_cell.angle_alpha   90.00
_cell.angle_beta   90.00
_cell.angle_gamma   90.00
#
_symmetry.space_group_name_H-M   'P 1'
#
loop_
_entity.id
_entity.type
_entity.pdbx_description
1 polymer ?
#
loop_
_entity_poly.entity_id
_entity_poly.type
_entity_poly.pdbx_seq_one_letter_code
_entity_poly.pdbx_strand_id
1 'polypeptide(L)'
;MPALHVGSVTRRWKTLEPDDRGFALGLLAVLPLTLWWLGWYPGFLSGDSIDQWGQVLRFDISNQHPAFHTWLMWLATRVRTTPGAVTLLQVLAMAVVLAVAARRVVEVGGRPWAAGLVAIAIASLPAVGATTIALWKDVPFTIAMVWAFTELLGYAARPERWSAIAPAVRMGGALSLVWLLRHNGFITVVIIGVVLVWRLRRARGALIGFLGALVGVVAAVNLILYPLIDVDRTSIQPATVFVSDVAASFVNEPQNFTADEVDYLASIAPLDVWRSRYECHDSTPLVFSPDFNSSAIIADPGRFRELVVATYLRDPDTVLGHRWCAASYLVVPWQTGSAYFHRLPFEIPENEYGITRRPVSDRAHAVTLAVYRWAEAPGRLWLTWRPGLVVWAAAIALALAAARGRAAGLALPVTLIVAHIANVALTTPAQEFRFAFPIYVMSLVLIGVTIVRRGPTEAPGR
;
A
#
# COMPACT_ATOMS: atom_id res chain seq x y z
N MET A 1 -17.00 24.41 36.10
CA MET A 1 -15.98 23.68 35.30
C MET A 1 -14.93 23.15 36.27
N PRO A 2 -14.75 21.83 36.43
CA PRO A 2 -13.70 21.32 37.32
C PRO A 2 -12.33 21.63 36.68
N ALA A 3 -11.46 22.27 37.44
CA ALA A 3 -10.08 22.53 37.05
C ALA A 3 -9.39 21.20 36.76
N LEU A 4 -9.07 20.94 35.50
CA LEU A 4 -8.24 19.81 35.09
C LEU A 4 -6.91 19.91 35.86
N HIS A 5 -6.64 18.95 36.75
CA HIS A 5 -5.42 18.90 37.56
C HIS A 5 -4.23 18.63 36.64
N VAL A 6 -3.62 19.69 36.11
CA VAL A 6 -2.38 19.62 35.27
C VAL A 6 -1.28 18.83 35.98
N GLY A 7 -1.21 18.88 37.32
CA GLY A 7 -0.26 18.11 38.11
C GLY A 7 -0.44 16.57 38.07
N SER A 8 -1.64 16.06 37.80
CA SER A 8 -1.87 14.62 37.69
C SER A 8 -1.44 14.06 36.33
N VAL A 9 -1.56 14.85 35.27
CA VAL A 9 -1.15 14.47 33.91
C VAL A 9 0.38 14.43 33.81
N THR A 10 1.07 15.44 34.34
CA THR A 10 2.54 15.49 34.33
C THR A 10 3.17 14.38 35.18
N ARG A 11 2.52 13.97 36.27
CA ARG A 11 2.98 12.84 37.11
C ARG A 11 2.81 11.51 36.35
N ARG A 12 1.66 11.26 35.73
CA ARG A 12 1.42 10.08 34.88
C ARG A 12 2.39 10.01 33.68
N TRP A 13 2.68 11.11 33.03
CA TRP A 13 3.62 11.17 31.92
C TRP A 13 5.03 10.68 32.33
N LYS A 14 5.49 11.07 33.52
CA LYS A 14 6.81 10.66 34.05
C LYS A 14 6.90 9.18 34.40
N THR A 15 5.77 8.52 34.66
CA THR A 15 5.72 7.08 34.99
C THR A 15 5.57 6.16 33.77
N LEU A 16 5.29 6.70 32.57
CA LEU A 16 5.23 5.90 31.35
C LEU A 16 6.63 5.41 30.97
N GLU A 17 6.69 4.18 30.47
CA GLU A 17 7.89 3.65 29.82
C GLU A 17 8.27 4.48 28.58
N PRO A 18 9.56 4.57 28.20
CA PRO A 18 9.99 5.37 27.06
C PRO A 18 9.28 5.00 25.75
N ASP A 19 9.05 3.72 25.48
CA ASP A 19 8.35 3.23 24.28
C ASP A 19 6.86 3.62 24.29
N ASP A 20 6.17 3.63 25.44
CA ASP A 20 4.80 4.11 25.57
C ASP A 20 4.70 5.64 25.38
N ARG A 21 5.73 6.40 25.81
CA ARG A 21 5.83 7.84 25.48
C ARG A 21 6.00 8.06 23.98
N GLY A 22 6.83 7.24 23.33
CA GLY A 22 6.99 7.26 21.88
C GLY A 22 5.66 7.00 21.15
N PHE A 23 4.89 6.01 21.60
CA PHE A 23 3.55 5.74 21.09
C PHE A 23 2.60 6.93 21.28
N ALA A 24 2.52 7.46 22.49
CA ALA A 24 1.63 8.59 22.81
C ALA A 24 1.95 9.84 21.97
N LEU A 25 3.24 10.15 21.78
CA LEU A 25 3.66 11.25 20.90
C LEU A 25 3.38 10.95 19.43
N GLY A 26 3.56 9.69 19.01
CA GLY A 26 3.25 9.24 17.65
C GLY A 26 1.78 9.37 17.30
N LEU A 27 0.85 9.22 18.27
CA LEU A 27 -0.59 9.43 18.05
C LEU A 27 -0.92 10.87 17.60
N LEU A 28 -0.07 11.85 17.87
CA LEU A 28 -0.24 13.22 17.37
C LEU A 28 -0.19 13.29 15.84
N ALA A 29 0.27 12.25 15.15
CA ALA A 29 0.15 12.12 13.69
C ALA A 29 -1.33 12.17 13.22
N VAL A 30 -2.28 11.92 14.10
CA VAL A 30 -3.72 12.09 13.81
C VAL A 30 -4.06 13.53 13.44
N LEU A 31 -3.36 14.53 13.98
CA LEU A 31 -3.68 15.95 13.77
C LEU A 31 -3.54 16.38 12.30
N PRO A 32 -2.36 16.21 11.63
CA PRO A 32 -2.24 16.55 10.22
C PRO A 32 -3.12 15.67 9.33
N LEU A 33 -3.33 14.39 9.63
CA LEU A 33 -4.23 13.53 8.86
C LEU A 33 -5.69 13.98 8.98
N THR A 34 -6.13 14.36 10.18
CA THR A 34 -7.49 14.90 10.40
C THR A 34 -7.68 16.24 9.69
N LEU A 35 -6.63 17.08 9.59
CA LEU A 35 -6.70 18.33 8.84
C LEU A 35 -7.04 18.07 7.35
N TRP A 36 -6.42 17.06 6.74
CA TRP A 36 -6.77 16.62 5.40
C TRP A 36 -8.22 16.14 5.32
N TRP A 37 -8.66 15.30 6.25
CA TRP A 37 -10.04 14.79 6.27
C TRP A 37 -11.09 15.89 6.43
N LEU A 38 -10.86 16.86 7.31
CA LEU A 38 -11.74 18.01 7.50
C LEU A 38 -11.86 18.90 6.25
N GLY A 39 -10.74 19.05 5.52
CA GLY A 39 -10.67 19.87 4.32
C GLY A 39 -11.24 19.21 3.07
N TRP A 40 -11.25 17.88 3.01
CA TRP A 40 -11.59 17.15 1.80
C TRP A 40 -12.72 16.13 1.98
N TYR A 41 -13.53 16.30 3.01
CA TYR A 41 -14.66 15.41 3.26
C TYR A 41 -15.56 15.26 2.01
N PRO A 42 -15.99 14.04 1.64
CA PRO A 42 -15.81 12.75 2.35
C PRO A 42 -14.49 12.02 2.02
N GLY A 43 -13.55 12.65 1.34
CA GLY A 43 -12.27 12.11 0.89
C GLY A 43 -12.06 12.26 -0.60
N PHE A 44 -10.98 11.67 -1.14
CA PHE A 44 -10.76 11.52 -2.58
C PHE A 44 -11.44 10.22 -3.04
N LEU A 45 -12.31 10.32 -4.04
CA LEU A 45 -13.05 9.19 -4.61
C LEU A 45 -12.79 9.12 -6.11
N SER A 46 -12.44 7.95 -6.60
CA SER A 46 -12.33 7.62 -8.04
C SER A 46 -13.54 6.84 -8.52
N GLY A 47 -13.58 6.51 -9.82
CA GLY A 47 -14.58 5.59 -10.36
C GLY A 47 -14.61 4.26 -9.60
N ASP A 48 -13.42 3.68 -9.29
CA ASP A 48 -13.32 2.46 -8.46
C ASP A 48 -14.00 2.63 -7.10
N SER A 49 -13.85 3.82 -6.48
CA SER A 49 -14.45 4.11 -5.17
C SER A 49 -15.97 4.19 -5.25
N ILE A 50 -16.50 4.80 -6.32
CA ILE A 50 -17.95 4.94 -6.56
C ILE A 50 -18.57 3.57 -6.85
N ASP A 51 -17.90 2.75 -7.68
CA ASP A 51 -18.34 1.37 -7.94
C ASP A 51 -18.43 0.54 -6.65
N GLN A 52 -17.32 0.50 -5.87
CA GLN A 52 -17.33 -0.21 -4.59
C GLN A 52 -18.37 0.35 -3.60
N TRP A 53 -18.61 1.67 -3.61
CA TRP A 53 -19.64 2.27 -2.77
C TRP A 53 -21.03 1.80 -3.18
N GLY A 54 -21.31 1.69 -4.50
CA GLY A 54 -22.54 1.10 -5.00
C GLY A 54 -22.74 -0.35 -4.54
N GLN A 55 -21.69 -1.16 -4.60
CA GLN A 55 -21.72 -2.53 -4.07
C GLN A 55 -22.03 -2.56 -2.57
N VAL A 56 -21.45 -1.64 -1.78
CA VAL A 56 -21.73 -1.50 -0.34
C VAL A 56 -23.20 -1.18 -0.06
N LEU A 57 -23.80 -0.26 -0.83
CA LEU A 57 -25.20 0.16 -0.63
C LEU A 57 -26.20 -0.94 -1.01
N ARG A 58 -25.93 -1.66 -2.09
CA ARG A 58 -26.77 -2.79 -2.54
C ARG A 58 -26.46 -4.10 -1.81
N PHE A 59 -25.32 -4.18 -1.12
CA PHE A 59 -24.76 -5.40 -0.56
C PHE A 59 -24.55 -6.49 -1.61
N ASP A 60 -24.13 -6.08 -2.80
CA ASP A 60 -23.82 -6.93 -3.94
C ASP A 60 -22.31 -6.86 -4.21
N ILE A 61 -21.55 -7.69 -3.48
CA ILE A 61 -20.10 -7.58 -3.40
C ILE A 61 -19.44 -8.46 -4.45
N SER A 62 -18.71 -7.85 -5.38
CA SER A 62 -17.88 -8.56 -6.34
C SER A 62 -16.39 -8.55 -5.96
N ASN A 63 -15.64 -9.54 -6.46
CA ASN A 63 -14.19 -9.60 -6.32
C ASN A 63 -13.45 -8.92 -7.49
N GLN A 64 -14.12 -8.06 -8.25
CA GLN A 64 -13.50 -7.17 -9.24
C GLN A 64 -12.42 -6.31 -8.55
N HIS A 65 -12.77 -5.70 -7.43
CA HIS A 65 -11.84 -5.21 -6.42
C HIS A 65 -11.80 -6.21 -5.26
N PRO A 66 -10.73 -6.26 -4.43
CA PRO A 66 -10.70 -7.19 -3.31
C PRO A 66 -11.96 -7.08 -2.44
N ALA A 67 -12.79 -8.10 -2.49
CA ALA A 67 -14.10 -8.13 -1.83
C ALA A 67 -14.00 -7.87 -0.32
N PHE A 68 -12.89 -8.27 0.29
CA PHE A 68 -12.63 -7.98 1.69
C PHE A 68 -12.59 -6.48 2.01
N HIS A 69 -12.03 -5.65 1.10
CA HIS A 69 -12.07 -4.19 1.26
C HIS A 69 -13.49 -3.64 1.19
N THR A 70 -14.28 -4.08 0.20
CA THR A 70 -15.69 -3.67 0.06
C THR A 70 -16.50 -4.09 1.28
N TRP A 71 -16.26 -5.28 1.83
CA TRP A 71 -16.87 -5.73 3.08
C TRP A 71 -16.48 -4.86 4.30
N LEU A 72 -15.21 -4.46 4.41
CA LEU A 72 -14.78 -3.51 5.46
C LEU A 72 -15.47 -2.16 5.32
N MET A 73 -15.64 -1.66 4.08
CA MET A 73 -16.41 -0.44 3.84
C MET A 73 -17.87 -0.60 4.31
N TRP A 74 -18.50 -1.73 3.95
CA TRP A 74 -19.85 -2.05 4.42
C TRP A 74 -19.92 -2.10 5.95
N LEU A 75 -18.97 -2.71 6.62
CA LEU A 75 -18.91 -2.74 8.08
C LEU A 75 -18.81 -1.33 8.67
N ALA A 76 -18.04 -0.43 8.06
CA ALA A 76 -17.94 0.96 8.48
C ALA A 76 -19.29 1.72 8.35
N THR A 77 -20.15 1.35 7.38
CA THR A 77 -21.48 1.95 7.24
C THR A 77 -22.41 1.64 8.40
N ARG A 78 -22.10 0.61 9.23
CA ARG A 78 -22.86 0.31 10.46
C ARG A 78 -22.72 1.42 11.51
N VAL A 79 -21.62 2.21 11.43
CA VAL A 79 -21.43 3.41 12.28
C VAL A 79 -22.11 4.62 11.64
N ARG A 80 -21.86 4.86 10.36
CA ARG A 80 -22.49 5.93 9.58
C ARG A 80 -22.41 5.63 8.08
N THR A 81 -23.55 5.71 7.39
CA THR A 81 -23.64 5.44 5.94
C THR A 81 -23.11 6.64 5.14
N THR A 82 -21.79 6.79 5.09
CA THR A 82 -21.11 7.82 4.31
C THR A 82 -19.67 7.37 4.00
N PRO A 83 -19.14 7.65 2.80
CA PRO A 83 -17.73 7.39 2.49
C PRO A 83 -16.78 8.08 3.48
N GLY A 84 -17.19 9.23 4.03
CA GLY A 84 -16.42 9.96 5.03
C GLY A 84 -16.19 9.20 6.35
N ALA A 85 -17.06 8.25 6.71
CA ALA A 85 -16.83 7.37 7.86
C ALA A 85 -15.70 6.40 7.59
N VAL A 86 -15.63 5.83 6.37
CA VAL A 86 -14.54 4.92 5.97
C VAL A 86 -13.20 5.65 5.95
N THR A 87 -13.14 6.85 5.33
CA THR A 87 -11.91 7.64 5.26
C THR A 87 -11.46 8.14 6.63
N LEU A 88 -12.39 8.40 7.57
CA LEU A 88 -12.03 8.70 8.96
C LEU A 88 -11.40 7.49 9.65
N LEU A 89 -11.94 6.28 9.46
CA LEU A 89 -11.34 5.06 10.01
C LEU A 89 -9.94 4.82 9.43
N GLN A 90 -9.71 5.12 8.15
CA GLN A 90 -8.38 5.07 7.54
C GLN A 90 -7.42 6.07 8.20
N VAL A 91 -7.86 7.32 8.46
CA VAL A 91 -7.08 8.34 9.20
C VAL A 91 -6.68 7.83 10.58
N LEU A 92 -7.64 7.31 11.35
CA LEU A 92 -7.38 6.79 12.69
C LEU A 92 -6.43 5.59 12.67
N ALA A 93 -6.66 4.64 11.76
CA ALA A 93 -5.81 3.46 11.63
C ALA A 93 -4.38 3.81 11.17
N MET A 94 -4.22 4.77 10.25
CA MET A 94 -2.90 5.27 9.82
C MET A 94 -2.18 5.95 10.99
N ALA A 95 -2.87 6.79 11.76
CA ALA A 95 -2.28 7.43 12.94
C ALA A 95 -1.83 6.39 13.98
N VAL A 96 -2.64 5.36 14.23
CA VAL A 96 -2.29 4.27 15.16
C VAL A 96 -1.06 3.50 14.67
N VAL A 97 -1.00 3.15 13.39
CA VAL A 97 0.15 2.36 12.89
C VAL A 97 1.44 3.21 12.88
N LEU A 98 1.36 4.52 12.62
CA LEU A 98 2.49 5.45 12.76
C LEU A 98 2.91 5.61 14.23
N ALA A 99 1.97 5.62 15.17
CA ALA A 99 2.27 5.61 16.60
C ALA A 99 2.97 4.30 17.03
N VAL A 100 2.53 3.15 16.50
CA VAL A 100 3.23 1.88 16.70
C VAL A 100 4.63 1.94 16.10
N ALA A 101 4.81 2.52 14.92
CA ALA A 101 6.13 2.75 14.34
C ALA A 101 7.01 3.60 15.26
N ALA A 102 6.49 4.71 15.83
CA ALA A 102 7.22 5.55 16.78
C ALA A 102 7.63 4.74 18.04
N ARG A 103 6.74 3.90 18.57
CA ARG A 103 7.09 2.97 19.66
C ARG A 103 8.27 2.08 19.30
N ARG A 104 8.25 1.47 18.08
CA ARG A 104 9.33 0.60 17.62
C ARG A 104 10.65 1.34 17.42
N VAL A 105 10.58 2.60 16.94
CA VAL A 105 11.76 3.47 16.86
C VAL A 105 12.41 3.67 18.23
N VAL A 106 11.62 3.81 19.30
CA VAL A 106 12.14 3.92 20.68
C VAL A 106 12.73 2.57 21.14
N GLU A 107 12.04 1.45 20.88
CA GLU A 107 12.54 0.11 21.23
C GLU A 107 13.89 -0.21 20.58
N VAL A 108 14.18 0.33 19.38
CA VAL A 108 15.50 0.16 18.73
C VAL A 108 16.53 1.20 19.16
N GLY A 109 16.25 2.00 20.20
CA GLY A 109 17.18 2.94 20.82
C GLY A 109 16.97 4.42 20.49
N GLY A 110 15.83 4.76 19.85
CA GLY A 110 15.45 6.15 19.59
C GLY A 110 14.97 6.91 20.83
N ARG A 111 14.99 8.25 20.77
CA ARG A 111 14.36 9.09 21.80
C ARG A 111 12.85 9.20 21.56
N PRO A 112 11.99 9.15 22.60
CA PRO A 112 10.53 9.21 22.43
C PRO A 112 10.05 10.44 21.65
N TRP A 113 10.57 11.63 21.96
CA TRP A 113 10.19 12.87 21.26
C TRP A 113 10.59 12.88 19.79
N ALA A 114 11.79 12.33 19.47
CA ALA A 114 12.27 12.26 18.09
C ALA A 114 11.45 11.23 17.27
N ALA A 115 11.09 10.10 17.88
CA ALA A 115 10.21 9.12 17.27
C ALA A 115 8.81 9.68 16.99
N GLY A 116 8.24 10.44 17.94
CA GLY A 116 6.97 11.15 17.74
C GLY A 116 7.04 12.18 16.62
N LEU A 117 8.13 12.98 16.56
CA LEU A 117 8.33 13.95 15.47
C LEU A 117 8.43 13.26 14.10
N VAL A 118 9.09 12.11 14.01
CA VAL A 118 9.13 11.31 12.76
C VAL A 118 7.72 10.92 12.32
N ALA A 119 6.89 10.42 13.23
CA ALA A 119 5.52 10.04 12.91
C ALA A 119 4.68 11.24 12.43
N ILE A 120 4.79 12.39 13.12
CA ILE A 120 4.10 13.64 12.75
C ILE A 120 4.60 14.14 11.39
N ALA A 121 5.92 14.13 11.16
CA ALA A 121 6.52 14.58 9.91
C ALA A 121 6.03 13.72 8.72
N ILE A 122 6.00 12.38 8.88
CA ILE A 122 5.47 11.47 7.86
C ILE A 122 4.00 11.79 7.56
N ALA A 123 3.16 11.94 8.59
CA ALA A 123 1.74 12.25 8.46
C ALA A 123 1.48 13.65 7.85
N SER A 124 2.43 14.57 7.98
CA SER A 124 2.35 15.94 7.44
C SER A 124 2.73 16.04 5.97
N LEU A 125 3.37 15.00 5.39
CA LEU A 125 3.71 15.00 3.97
C LEU A 125 2.43 15.01 3.12
N PRO A 126 2.34 15.88 2.08
CA PRO A 126 1.14 15.98 1.26
C PRO A 126 0.75 14.65 0.62
N ALA A 127 1.73 13.88 0.14
CA ALA A 127 1.48 12.56 -0.44
C ALA A 127 0.89 11.57 0.58
N VAL A 128 1.30 11.63 1.85
CA VAL A 128 0.75 10.75 2.90
C VAL A 128 -0.63 11.22 3.34
N GLY A 129 -0.79 12.52 3.63
CA GLY A 129 -2.05 13.08 4.10
C GLY A 129 -3.18 12.93 3.08
N ALA A 130 -2.92 13.33 1.82
CA ALA A 130 -3.91 13.26 0.75
C ALA A 130 -4.26 11.80 0.40
N THR A 131 -3.26 10.90 0.28
CA THR A 131 -3.55 9.49 -0.06
C THR A 131 -4.28 8.77 1.05
N THR A 132 -3.98 9.07 2.33
CA THR A 132 -4.67 8.42 3.47
C THR A 132 -6.17 8.63 3.46
N ILE A 133 -6.67 9.74 2.93
CA ILE A 133 -8.11 10.01 2.82
C ILE A 133 -8.70 9.62 1.46
N ALA A 134 -7.95 8.95 0.60
CA ALA A 134 -8.50 8.35 -0.62
C ALA A 134 -9.27 7.07 -0.26
N LEU A 135 -10.48 6.94 -0.79
CA LEU A 135 -11.31 5.75 -0.59
C LEU A 135 -10.82 4.62 -1.50
N TRP A 136 -9.60 4.15 -1.26
CA TRP A 136 -8.96 3.11 -2.02
C TRP A 136 -8.51 1.95 -1.15
N LYS A 137 -8.63 0.74 -1.68
CA LYS A 137 -8.08 -0.49 -1.08
C LYS A 137 -6.60 -0.40 -0.73
N ASP A 138 -5.88 0.47 -1.44
CA ASP A 138 -4.44 0.71 -1.26
C ASP A 138 -4.11 1.36 0.09
N VAL A 139 -5.05 2.09 0.69
CA VAL A 139 -4.84 2.72 2.00
C VAL A 139 -4.84 1.70 3.14
N PRO A 140 -5.89 0.87 3.36
CA PRO A 140 -5.83 -0.17 4.38
C PRO A 140 -4.77 -1.23 4.08
N PHE A 141 -4.45 -1.50 2.81
CA PHE A 141 -3.30 -2.32 2.44
C PHE A 141 -1.98 -1.72 2.93
N THR A 142 -1.77 -0.41 2.75
CA THR A 142 -0.59 0.31 3.26
C THR A 142 -0.52 0.25 4.78
N ILE A 143 -1.64 0.43 5.48
CA ILE A 143 -1.71 0.33 6.94
C ILE A 143 -1.28 -1.08 7.39
N ALA A 144 -1.75 -2.13 6.73
CA ALA A 144 -1.37 -3.51 7.01
C ALA A 144 0.13 -3.77 6.74
N MET A 145 0.67 -3.23 5.64
CA MET A 145 2.10 -3.32 5.30
C MET A 145 2.97 -2.60 6.34
N VAL A 146 2.59 -1.40 6.76
CA VAL A 146 3.30 -0.65 7.81
C VAL A 146 3.19 -1.38 9.15
N TRP A 147 2.05 -2.00 9.46
CA TRP A 147 1.91 -2.85 10.66
C TRP A 147 2.87 -4.04 10.61
N ALA A 148 2.91 -4.81 9.52
CA ALA A 148 3.87 -5.91 9.34
C ALA A 148 5.32 -5.40 9.48
N PHE A 149 5.65 -4.25 8.88
CA PHE A 149 6.96 -3.61 9.00
C PHE A 149 7.31 -3.28 10.46
N THR A 150 6.36 -2.75 11.24
CA THR A 150 6.58 -2.45 12.66
C THR A 150 6.78 -3.71 13.52
N GLU A 151 6.10 -4.82 13.19
CA GLU A 151 6.37 -6.09 13.87
C GLU A 151 7.78 -6.60 13.56
N LEU A 152 8.27 -6.44 12.31
CA LEU A 152 9.66 -6.78 11.95
C LEU A 152 10.68 -5.91 12.67
N LEU A 153 10.40 -4.60 12.84
CA LEU A 153 11.21 -3.73 13.71
C LEU A 153 11.21 -4.21 15.16
N GLY A 154 10.07 -4.68 15.65
CA GLY A 154 9.96 -5.26 16.99
C GLY A 154 10.81 -6.52 17.18
N TYR A 155 10.92 -7.37 16.15
CA TYR A 155 11.85 -8.51 16.16
C TYR A 155 13.32 -8.06 16.13
N ALA A 156 13.62 -6.98 15.40
CA ALA A 156 14.96 -6.40 15.38
C ALA A 156 15.39 -5.81 16.72
N ALA A 157 14.43 -5.25 17.47
CA ALA A 157 14.66 -4.64 18.78
C ALA A 157 14.83 -5.67 19.90
N ARG A 158 14.07 -6.76 19.85
CA ARG A 158 13.95 -7.77 20.94
C ARG A 158 13.98 -9.19 20.35
N PRO A 159 15.16 -9.81 20.25
CA PRO A 159 15.32 -11.15 19.67
C PRO A 159 14.47 -12.25 20.33
N GLU A 160 14.15 -12.12 21.64
CA GLU A 160 13.28 -13.03 22.37
C GLU A 160 11.87 -13.14 21.79
N ARG A 161 11.41 -12.15 21.01
CA ARG A 161 10.11 -12.17 20.30
C ARG A 161 10.00 -13.32 19.28
N TRP A 162 11.14 -13.82 18.79
CA TRP A 162 11.15 -14.95 17.85
C TRP A 162 10.57 -16.24 18.42
N SER A 163 10.58 -16.41 19.74
CA SER A 163 9.99 -17.56 20.42
C SER A 163 8.57 -17.30 20.96
N ALA A 164 8.11 -16.05 20.94
CA ALA A 164 6.83 -15.67 21.53
C ALA A 164 5.67 -15.81 20.53
N ILE A 165 4.56 -16.41 20.99
CA ILE A 165 3.36 -16.67 20.16
C ILE A 165 2.66 -15.36 19.78
N ALA A 166 2.47 -14.42 20.71
CA ALA A 166 1.69 -13.20 20.47
C ALA A 166 2.27 -12.30 19.36
N PRO A 167 3.59 -11.99 19.28
CA PRO A 167 4.17 -11.31 18.12
C PRO A 167 4.00 -12.08 16.81
N ALA A 168 4.11 -13.42 16.86
CA ALA A 168 3.95 -14.27 15.68
C ALA A 168 2.51 -14.23 15.13
N VAL A 169 1.51 -14.29 16.00
CA VAL A 169 0.09 -14.14 15.66
C VAL A 169 -0.19 -12.75 15.06
N ARG A 170 0.35 -11.67 15.65
CA ARG A 170 0.19 -10.32 15.09
C ARG A 170 0.82 -10.18 13.70
N MET A 171 1.99 -10.76 13.48
CA MET A 171 2.64 -10.80 12.17
C MET A 171 1.79 -11.58 11.16
N GLY A 172 1.29 -12.77 11.53
CA GLY A 172 0.39 -13.56 10.69
C GLY A 172 -0.88 -12.79 10.34
N GLY A 173 -1.50 -12.10 11.32
CA GLY A 173 -2.66 -11.24 11.12
C GLY A 173 -2.39 -10.05 10.20
N ALA A 174 -1.25 -9.37 10.36
CA ALA A 174 -0.88 -8.27 9.46
C ALA A 174 -0.70 -8.76 8.02
N LEU A 175 -0.01 -9.89 7.82
CA LEU A 175 0.21 -10.46 6.49
C LEU A 175 -1.06 -11.06 5.88
N SER A 176 -2.00 -11.56 6.67
CA SER A 176 -3.32 -11.97 6.13
C SER A 176 -4.11 -10.78 5.58
N LEU A 177 -4.05 -9.62 6.24
CA LEU A 177 -4.65 -8.39 5.71
C LEU A 177 -3.95 -7.93 4.42
N VAL A 178 -2.61 -8.02 4.35
CA VAL A 178 -1.87 -7.74 3.11
C VAL A 178 -2.35 -8.63 1.96
N TRP A 179 -2.60 -9.92 2.23
CA TRP A 179 -3.14 -10.84 1.21
C TRP A 179 -4.57 -10.46 0.79
N LEU A 180 -5.44 -10.20 1.75
CA LEU A 180 -6.88 -10.02 1.51
C LEU A 180 -7.23 -8.65 0.91
N LEU A 181 -6.40 -7.62 1.13
CA LEU A 181 -6.68 -6.25 0.67
C LEU A 181 -6.18 -5.94 -0.74
N ARG A 182 -5.33 -6.81 -1.34
CA ARG A 182 -4.92 -6.70 -2.75
C ARG A 182 -4.73 -8.07 -3.39
N HIS A 183 -5.21 -8.22 -4.62
CA HIS A 183 -5.07 -9.48 -5.35
C HIS A 183 -3.61 -9.94 -5.51
N ASN A 184 -2.68 -9.00 -5.74
CA ASN A 184 -1.25 -9.28 -5.84
C ASN A 184 -0.51 -9.26 -4.48
N GLY A 185 -1.19 -8.95 -3.38
CA GLY A 185 -0.59 -8.91 -2.04
C GLY A 185 0.04 -10.23 -1.62
N PHE A 186 -0.50 -11.36 -2.10
CA PHE A 186 0.03 -12.70 -1.81
C PHE A 186 1.50 -12.86 -2.22
N ILE A 187 1.97 -12.20 -3.29
CA ILE A 187 3.37 -12.27 -3.74
C ILE A 187 4.30 -11.75 -2.64
N THR A 188 4.00 -10.58 -2.09
CA THR A 188 4.77 -10.02 -0.95
C THR A 188 4.72 -10.96 0.25
N VAL A 189 3.53 -11.53 0.55
CA VAL A 189 3.33 -12.44 1.69
C VAL A 189 4.12 -13.73 1.51
N VAL A 190 4.17 -14.31 0.30
CA VAL A 190 4.96 -15.53 0.02
C VAL A 190 6.44 -15.24 0.22
N ILE A 191 6.98 -14.16 -0.36
CA ILE A 191 8.41 -13.83 -0.26
C ILE A 191 8.82 -13.66 1.22
N ILE A 192 8.10 -12.83 1.98
CA ILE A 192 8.44 -12.60 3.39
C ILE A 192 8.08 -13.81 4.26
N GLY A 193 7.01 -14.52 3.93
CA GLY A 193 6.55 -15.72 4.64
C GLY A 193 7.58 -16.84 4.64
N VAL A 194 8.24 -17.10 3.52
CA VAL A 194 9.34 -18.07 3.43
C VAL A 194 10.46 -17.72 4.42
N VAL A 195 10.86 -16.45 4.47
CA VAL A 195 11.89 -15.98 5.40
C VAL A 195 11.44 -16.15 6.86
N LEU A 196 10.17 -15.81 7.16
CA LEU A 196 9.61 -15.95 8.51
C LEU A 196 9.49 -17.40 8.94
N VAL A 197 9.00 -18.29 8.07
CA VAL A 197 8.92 -19.75 8.37
C VAL A 197 10.31 -20.29 8.66
N TRP A 198 11.32 -19.93 7.86
CA TRP A 198 12.69 -20.35 8.11
C TRP A 198 13.23 -19.84 9.44
N ARG A 199 12.93 -18.60 9.83
CA ARG A 199 13.33 -18.00 11.12
C ARG A 199 12.61 -18.64 12.31
N LEU A 200 11.32 -18.89 12.17
CA LEU A 200 10.47 -19.45 13.25
C LEU A 200 10.54 -20.98 13.39
N ARG A 201 11.21 -21.68 12.45
CA ARG A 201 11.22 -23.16 12.39
C ARG A 201 11.63 -23.84 13.69
N ARG A 202 12.46 -23.21 14.53
CA ARG A 202 12.91 -23.74 15.83
C ARG A 202 11.95 -23.39 16.97
N ALA A 203 11.09 -22.41 16.79
CA ALA A 203 10.10 -21.95 17.77
C ALA A 203 8.70 -22.45 17.36
N ARG A 204 8.43 -23.74 17.55
CA ARG A 204 7.20 -24.42 17.05
C ARG A 204 5.92 -23.70 17.42
N GLY A 205 5.77 -23.24 18.68
CA GLY A 205 4.58 -22.51 19.11
C GLY A 205 4.39 -21.19 18.37
N ALA A 206 5.45 -20.43 18.16
CA ALA A 206 5.42 -19.18 17.36
C ALA A 206 5.13 -19.47 15.88
N LEU A 207 5.72 -20.52 15.30
CA LEU A 207 5.44 -20.93 13.93
C LEU A 207 3.98 -21.32 13.73
N ILE A 208 3.41 -22.13 14.64
CA ILE A 208 1.99 -22.52 14.60
C ILE A 208 1.11 -21.27 14.74
N GLY A 209 1.42 -20.37 15.69
CA GLY A 209 0.69 -19.13 15.88
C GLY A 209 0.74 -18.23 14.64
N PHE A 210 1.90 -18.11 14.00
CA PHE A 210 2.07 -17.35 12.76
C PHE A 210 1.25 -17.94 11.60
N LEU A 211 1.43 -19.24 11.31
CA LEU A 211 0.72 -19.91 10.22
C LEU A 211 -0.79 -19.99 10.50
N GLY A 212 -1.18 -20.27 11.75
CA GLY A 212 -2.58 -20.30 12.14
C GLY A 212 -3.27 -18.96 11.94
N ALA A 213 -2.62 -17.85 12.28
CA ALA A 213 -3.16 -16.51 12.02
C ALA A 213 -3.17 -16.19 10.51
N LEU A 214 -2.08 -16.44 9.79
CA LEU A 214 -1.99 -16.13 8.35
C LEU A 214 -2.97 -16.97 7.54
N VAL A 215 -2.84 -18.29 7.60
CA VAL A 215 -3.64 -19.20 6.78
C VAL A 215 -5.07 -19.29 7.30
N GLY A 216 -5.27 -19.29 8.62
CA GLY A 216 -6.59 -19.39 9.23
C GLY A 216 -7.48 -18.19 8.90
N VAL A 217 -6.96 -16.95 8.95
CA VAL A 217 -7.73 -15.76 8.58
C VAL A 217 -8.05 -15.75 7.08
N VAL A 218 -7.06 -16.04 6.22
CA VAL A 218 -7.27 -16.09 4.77
C VAL A 218 -8.28 -17.18 4.41
N ALA A 219 -8.17 -18.36 5.00
CA ALA A 219 -9.10 -19.46 4.79
C ALA A 219 -10.52 -19.12 5.31
N ALA A 220 -10.63 -18.54 6.51
CA ALA A 220 -11.92 -18.15 7.08
C ALA A 220 -12.64 -17.12 6.17
N VAL A 221 -11.92 -16.15 5.64
CA VAL A 221 -12.50 -15.16 4.72
C VAL A 221 -12.94 -15.82 3.41
N ASN A 222 -12.09 -16.64 2.78
CA ASN A 222 -12.40 -17.21 1.47
C ASN A 222 -13.41 -18.37 1.51
N LEU A 223 -13.41 -19.18 2.60
CA LEU A 223 -14.23 -20.39 2.69
C LEU A 223 -15.50 -20.20 3.52
N ILE A 224 -15.56 -19.17 4.36
CA ILE A 224 -16.72 -18.90 5.22
C ILE A 224 -17.34 -17.55 4.87
N LEU A 225 -16.58 -16.43 5.00
CA LEU A 225 -17.15 -15.10 4.80
C LEU A 225 -17.65 -14.88 3.37
N TYR A 226 -16.82 -15.15 2.36
CA TYR A 226 -17.20 -14.90 0.96
C TYR A 226 -18.41 -15.73 0.51
N PRO A 227 -18.51 -17.04 0.81
CA PRO A 227 -19.74 -17.78 0.55
C PRO A 227 -20.95 -17.27 1.33
N LEU A 228 -20.75 -16.85 2.60
CA LEU A 228 -21.85 -16.36 3.44
C LEU A 228 -22.48 -15.05 2.92
N ILE A 229 -21.70 -14.21 2.25
CA ILE A 229 -22.15 -12.93 1.67
C ILE A 229 -22.25 -12.96 0.15
N ASP A 230 -22.26 -14.15 -0.45
CA ASP A 230 -22.44 -14.42 -1.89
C ASP A 230 -21.54 -13.57 -2.80
N VAL A 231 -20.23 -13.55 -2.51
CA VAL A 231 -19.26 -12.77 -3.31
C VAL A 231 -19.16 -13.31 -4.73
N ASP A 232 -19.46 -12.46 -5.72
CA ASP A 232 -19.11 -12.75 -7.12
C ASP A 232 -17.59 -12.79 -7.30
N ARG A 233 -17.05 -13.95 -7.70
CA ARG A 233 -15.61 -14.19 -7.86
C ARG A 233 -15.12 -13.94 -9.28
N THR A 234 -15.98 -13.56 -10.20
CA THR A 234 -15.61 -13.25 -11.58
C THR A 234 -14.79 -11.95 -11.62
N SER A 235 -13.57 -12.02 -12.11
CA SER A 235 -12.71 -10.84 -12.19
C SER A 235 -11.70 -10.97 -13.33
N ILE A 236 -11.58 -9.92 -14.14
CA ILE A 236 -10.53 -9.79 -15.16
C ILE A 236 -9.23 -9.18 -14.57
N GLN A 237 -9.28 -8.59 -13.40
CA GLN A 237 -8.17 -7.82 -12.83
C GLN A 237 -6.82 -8.55 -12.81
N PRO A 238 -6.74 -9.86 -12.51
CA PRO A 238 -5.46 -10.58 -12.60
C PRO A 238 -4.90 -10.64 -14.02
N ALA A 239 -5.75 -10.65 -15.04
CA ALA A 239 -5.32 -10.70 -16.44
C ALA A 239 -4.82 -9.35 -16.97
N THR A 240 -5.34 -8.22 -16.46
CA THR A 240 -5.01 -6.87 -16.97
C THR A 240 -3.52 -6.55 -16.96
N VAL A 241 -2.78 -7.06 -15.97
CA VAL A 241 -1.32 -6.95 -15.88
C VAL A 241 -0.65 -7.58 -17.09
N PHE A 242 -1.08 -8.79 -17.46
CA PHE A 242 -0.50 -9.57 -18.55
C PHE A 242 -0.94 -9.08 -19.93
N VAL A 243 -2.10 -8.43 -20.04
CA VAL A 243 -2.53 -7.78 -21.30
C VAL A 243 -1.46 -6.81 -21.80
N SER A 244 -0.86 -6.02 -20.91
CA SER A 244 0.19 -5.07 -21.30
C SER A 244 1.49 -5.74 -21.73
N ASP A 245 1.84 -6.91 -21.17
CA ASP A 245 3.00 -7.68 -21.60
C ASP A 245 2.82 -8.25 -23.01
N VAL A 246 1.62 -8.81 -23.25
CA VAL A 246 1.26 -9.30 -24.58
C VAL A 246 1.22 -8.16 -25.59
N ALA A 247 0.66 -6.99 -25.19
CA ALA A 247 0.65 -5.79 -26.04
C ALA A 247 2.07 -5.33 -26.40
N ALA A 248 2.98 -5.32 -25.42
CA ALA A 248 4.38 -4.95 -25.66
C ALA A 248 5.04 -5.85 -26.73
N SER A 249 4.89 -7.16 -26.59
CA SER A 249 5.42 -8.11 -27.53
C SER A 249 4.75 -8.00 -28.90
N PHE A 250 3.41 -7.91 -28.95
CA PHE A 250 2.68 -7.80 -30.22
C PHE A 250 2.98 -6.51 -30.99
N VAL A 251 3.21 -5.40 -30.31
CA VAL A 251 3.55 -4.13 -30.94
C VAL A 251 4.98 -4.09 -31.48
N ASN A 252 5.93 -4.65 -30.73
CA ASN A 252 7.35 -4.61 -31.10
C ASN A 252 7.75 -5.75 -32.05
N GLU A 253 7.18 -6.97 -31.86
CA GLU A 253 7.57 -8.19 -32.57
C GLU A 253 6.33 -8.93 -33.12
N PRO A 254 5.45 -8.29 -33.93
CA PRO A 254 4.19 -8.87 -34.39
C PRO A 254 4.36 -10.17 -35.20
N GLN A 255 5.53 -10.33 -35.86
CA GLN A 255 5.87 -11.52 -36.63
C GLN A 255 6.05 -12.80 -35.78
N ASN A 256 6.22 -12.65 -34.47
CA ASN A 256 6.39 -13.78 -33.55
C ASN A 256 5.03 -14.44 -33.20
N PHE A 257 3.90 -13.81 -33.56
CA PHE A 257 2.57 -14.33 -33.26
C PHE A 257 2.05 -15.22 -34.41
N THR A 258 1.49 -16.37 -34.07
CA THR A 258 0.80 -17.24 -35.02
C THR A 258 -0.50 -16.62 -35.50
N ALA A 259 -1.04 -17.09 -36.64
CA ALA A 259 -2.32 -16.60 -37.15
C ALA A 259 -3.46 -16.79 -36.12
N ASP A 260 -3.50 -17.95 -35.43
CA ASP A 260 -4.49 -18.24 -34.38
C ASP A 260 -4.39 -17.29 -33.19
N GLU A 261 -3.16 -16.91 -32.77
CA GLU A 261 -2.95 -15.92 -31.70
C GLU A 261 -3.37 -14.52 -32.13
N VAL A 262 -3.09 -14.13 -33.39
CA VAL A 262 -3.54 -12.86 -33.96
C VAL A 262 -5.07 -12.77 -34.02
N ASP A 263 -5.74 -13.85 -34.44
CA ASP A 263 -7.21 -13.96 -34.48
C ASP A 263 -7.77 -13.87 -33.05
N TYR A 264 -7.10 -14.47 -32.06
CA TYR A 264 -7.50 -14.36 -30.66
C TYR A 264 -7.31 -12.94 -30.13
N LEU A 265 -6.20 -12.27 -30.42
CA LEU A 265 -5.99 -10.86 -30.05
C LEU A 265 -7.06 -9.96 -30.69
N ALA A 266 -7.43 -10.22 -31.96
CA ALA A 266 -8.49 -9.48 -32.65
C ALA A 266 -9.87 -9.69 -31.99
N SER A 267 -10.11 -10.84 -31.34
CA SER A 267 -11.35 -11.07 -30.58
C SER A 267 -11.43 -10.30 -29.26
N ILE A 268 -10.26 -9.93 -28.71
CA ILE A 268 -10.15 -9.12 -27.47
C ILE A 268 -10.24 -7.62 -27.80
N ALA A 269 -9.54 -7.16 -28.84
CA ALA A 269 -9.63 -5.79 -29.34
C ALA A 269 -9.15 -5.73 -30.80
N PRO A 270 -9.63 -4.75 -31.62
CA PRO A 270 -9.07 -4.52 -32.94
C PRO A 270 -7.56 -4.37 -32.90
N LEU A 271 -6.85 -4.94 -33.89
CA LEU A 271 -5.38 -4.98 -33.86
C LEU A 271 -4.70 -3.60 -33.90
N ASP A 272 -5.38 -2.60 -34.46
CA ASP A 272 -4.95 -1.21 -34.44
C ASP A 272 -5.10 -0.57 -33.05
N VAL A 273 -6.07 -1.00 -32.25
CA VAL A 273 -6.25 -0.58 -30.85
C VAL A 273 -5.08 -1.08 -30.00
N TRP A 274 -4.64 -2.34 -30.18
CA TRP A 274 -3.44 -2.84 -29.53
C TRP A 274 -2.22 -1.97 -29.82
N ARG A 275 -2.01 -1.56 -31.07
CA ARG A 275 -0.86 -0.75 -31.51
C ARG A 275 -0.96 0.71 -31.08
N SER A 276 -2.13 1.33 -31.20
CA SER A 276 -2.32 2.75 -30.94
C SER A 276 -2.54 3.09 -29.47
N ARG A 277 -3.00 2.13 -28.67
CA ARG A 277 -3.29 2.34 -27.24
C ARG A 277 -2.25 1.73 -26.29
N TYR A 278 -1.30 0.97 -26.82
CA TYR A 278 -0.21 0.47 -25.98
C TYR A 278 0.66 1.63 -25.48
N GLU A 279 0.86 1.67 -24.19
CA GLU A 279 1.74 2.61 -23.50
C GLU A 279 2.46 1.82 -22.38
N CYS A 280 3.80 1.84 -22.35
CA CYS A 280 4.54 1.03 -21.38
C CYS A 280 4.40 1.52 -19.93
N HIS A 281 4.04 2.80 -19.74
CA HIS A 281 3.90 3.38 -18.40
C HIS A 281 2.48 3.23 -17.84
N ASP A 282 1.48 2.97 -18.73
CA ASP A 282 0.07 2.96 -18.35
C ASP A 282 -0.73 2.04 -19.28
N SER A 283 -1.24 0.93 -18.75
CA SER A 283 -2.11 0.01 -19.49
C SER A 283 -3.54 0.51 -19.66
N THR A 284 -3.92 1.55 -18.91
CA THR A 284 -5.29 2.08 -18.86
C THR A 284 -5.87 2.42 -20.24
N PRO A 285 -5.13 3.09 -21.15
CA PRO A 285 -5.66 3.42 -22.47
C PRO A 285 -6.09 2.20 -23.30
N LEU A 286 -5.41 1.08 -23.14
CA LEU A 286 -5.74 -0.17 -23.83
C LEU A 286 -6.89 -0.91 -23.14
N VAL A 287 -6.75 -1.21 -21.85
CA VAL A 287 -7.67 -2.09 -21.10
C VAL A 287 -9.04 -1.44 -20.87
N PHE A 288 -9.11 -0.12 -20.80
CA PHE A 288 -10.36 0.63 -20.68
C PHE A 288 -10.80 1.29 -22.00
N SER A 289 -10.25 0.86 -23.14
CA SER A 289 -10.80 1.22 -24.44
C SER A 289 -12.23 0.70 -24.58
N PRO A 290 -13.16 1.47 -25.16
CA PRO A 290 -14.51 0.96 -25.48
C PRO A 290 -14.50 -0.29 -26.37
N ASP A 291 -13.45 -0.45 -27.17
CA ASP A 291 -13.28 -1.58 -28.10
C ASP A 291 -12.64 -2.80 -27.44
N PHE A 292 -12.29 -2.74 -26.13
CA PHE A 292 -11.67 -3.86 -25.41
C PHE A 292 -12.74 -4.81 -24.86
N ASN A 293 -12.80 -5.99 -25.43
CA ASN A 293 -13.74 -7.05 -25.07
C ASN A 293 -13.15 -7.96 -23.97
N SER A 294 -13.31 -7.57 -22.71
CA SER A 294 -12.88 -8.38 -21.58
C SER A 294 -13.57 -9.75 -21.48
N SER A 295 -14.78 -9.87 -22.07
CA SER A 295 -15.54 -11.14 -22.08
C SER A 295 -14.82 -12.24 -22.86
N ALA A 296 -14.02 -11.90 -23.86
CA ALA A 296 -13.23 -12.89 -24.61
C ALA A 296 -12.18 -13.58 -23.71
N ILE A 297 -11.57 -12.83 -22.77
CA ILE A 297 -10.60 -13.38 -21.81
C ILE A 297 -11.33 -14.19 -20.72
N ILE A 298 -12.48 -13.69 -20.24
CA ILE A 298 -13.27 -14.36 -19.20
C ILE A 298 -13.83 -15.69 -19.71
N ALA A 299 -14.26 -15.75 -20.99
CA ALA A 299 -14.79 -16.94 -21.60
C ALA A 299 -13.76 -18.06 -21.76
N ASP A 300 -12.50 -17.73 -22.05
CA ASP A 300 -11.41 -18.70 -22.19
C ASP A 300 -10.11 -18.21 -21.49
N PRO A 301 -10.07 -18.24 -20.17
CA PRO A 301 -8.89 -17.83 -19.41
C PRO A 301 -7.69 -18.78 -19.62
N GLY A 302 -7.95 -20.01 -20.09
CA GLY A 302 -6.91 -20.98 -20.43
C GLY A 302 -6.10 -20.52 -21.63
N ARG A 303 -6.79 -20.17 -22.72
CA ARG A 303 -6.18 -19.66 -23.97
C ARG A 303 -5.39 -18.37 -23.72
N PHE A 304 -5.94 -17.45 -22.92
CA PHE A 304 -5.22 -16.24 -22.57
C PHE A 304 -3.93 -16.53 -21.79
N ARG A 305 -3.98 -17.46 -20.82
CA ARG A 305 -2.80 -17.87 -20.06
C ARG A 305 -1.74 -18.54 -20.94
N GLU A 306 -2.15 -19.38 -21.89
CA GLU A 306 -1.27 -20.01 -22.87
C GLU A 306 -0.55 -18.96 -23.73
N LEU A 307 -1.29 -17.95 -24.22
CA LEU A 307 -0.75 -16.82 -24.96
C LEU A 307 0.28 -16.04 -24.13
N VAL A 308 -0.05 -15.74 -22.87
CA VAL A 308 0.89 -15.07 -21.95
C VAL A 308 2.17 -15.87 -21.78
N VAL A 309 2.06 -17.17 -21.47
CA VAL A 309 3.24 -18.03 -21.30
C VAL A 309 4.07 -18.11 -22.59
N ALA A 310 3.40 -18.26 -23.74
CA ALA A 310 4.10 -18.27 -25.04
C ALA A 310 4.84 -16.96 -25.30
N THR A 311 4.21 -15.80 -24.96
CA THR A 311 4.83 -14.48 -25.08
C THR A 311 6.08 -14.35 -24.21
N TYR A 312 6.02 -14.78 -22.94
CA TYR A 312 7.18 -14.73 -22.03
C TYR A 312 8.33 -15.63 -22.48
N LEU A 313 8.03 -16.74 -23.12
CA LEU A 313 9.05 -17.68 -23.61
C LEU A 313 9.68 -17.23 -24.94
N ARG A 314 8.92 -16.56 -25.78
CA ARG A 314 9.39 -16.10 -27.11
C ARG A 314 10.15 -14.78 -27.04
N ASP A 315 9.60 -13.82 -26.29
CA ASP A 315 10.06 -12.43 -26.28
C ASP A 315 10.42 -11.95 -24.86
N PRO A 316 11.26 -12.67 -24.11
CA PRO A 316 11.57 -12.34 -22.70
C PRO A 316 12.16 -10.92 -22.57
N ASP A 317 13.00 -10.50 -23.51
CA ASP A 317 13.64 -9.19 -23.47
C ASP A 317 12.64 -8.04 -23.63
N THR A 318 11.66 -8.19 -24.54
CA THR A 318 10.59 -7.21 -24.73
C THR A 318 9.70 -7.11 -23.51
N VAL A 319 9.31 -8.27 -22.93
CA VAL A 319 8.50 -8.31 -21.72
C VAL A 319 9.23 -7.71 -20.54
N LEU A 320 10.50 -8.06 -20.33
CA LEU A 320 11.33 -7.48 -19.24
C LEU A 320 11.56 -5.99 -19.45
N GLY A 321 11.75 -5.54 -20.69
CA GLY A 321 11.85 -4.12 -21.04
C GLY A 321 10.58 -3.35 -20.71
N HIS A 322 9.41 -3.92 -21.03
CA HIS A 322 8.09 -3.36 -20.65
C HIS A 322 7.94 -3.29 -19.12
N ARG A 323 8.26 -4.38 -18.40
CA ARG A 323 8.18 -4.41 -16.94
C ARG A 323 9.12 -3.39 -16.30
N TRP A 324 10.34 -3.24 -16.82
CA TRP A 324 11.24 -2.19 -16.37
C TRP A 324 10.66 -0.79 -16.62
N CYS A 325 10.10 -0.55 -17.80
CA CYS A 325 9.44 0.73 -18.11
C CYS A 325 8.32 1.01 -17.11
N ALA A 326 7.38 0.07 -16.92
CA ALA A 326 6.25 0.21 -16.02
C ALA A 326 6.69 0.42 -14.56
N ALA A 327 7.75 -0.28 -14.10
CA ALA A 327 8.20 -0.26 -12.72
C ALA A 327 9.28 0.82 -12.43
N SER A 328 9.81 1.48 -13.44
CA SER A 328 10.96 2.40 -13.29
C SER A 328 10.75 3.50 -12.26
N TYR A 329 9.52 3.97 -12.07
CA TYR A 329 9.17 4.99 -11.09
C TYR A 329 9.48 4.61 -9.62
N LEU A 330 9.60 3.31 -9.33
CA LEU A 330 9.96 2.81 -8.00
C LEU A 330 11.41 3.15 -7.63
N VAL A 331 12.29 3.27 -8.62
CA VAL A 331 13.73 3.46 -8.42
C VAL A 331 14.29 4.69 -9.12
N VAL A 332 13.67 5.19 -10.18
CA VAL A 332 14.10 6.41 -10.87
C VAL A 332 13.50 7.63 -10.16
N PRO A 333 14.31 8.51 -9.53
CA PRO A 333 13.81 9.61 -8.71
C PRO A 333 13.25 10.79 -9.53
N TRP A 334 13.60 10.91 -10.81
CA TRP A 334 13.07 11.95 -11.71
C TRP A 334 12.00 11.38 -12.63
N GLN A 335 11.17 12.29 -13.17
CA GLN A 335 10.18 11.92 -14.18
C GLN A 335 10.85 11.87 -15.56
N THR A 336 10.53 10.84 -16.34
CA THR A 336 10.94 10.69 -17.73
C THR A 336 9.72 10.86 -18.63
N GLY A 337 9.60 11.99 -19.32
CA GLY A 337 8.48 12.30 -20.21
C GLY A 337 7.12 12.26 -19.50
N SER A 338 6.13 11.61 -20.10
CA SER A 338 4.79 11.39 -19.52
C SER A 338 4.74 10.23 -18.51
N ALA A 339 5.89 9.68 -18.20
CA ALA A 339 6.09 8.38 -17.57
C ALA A 339 5.52 8.22 -16.16
N TYR A 340 5.09 9.27 -15.49
CA TYR A 340 4.60 9.16 -14.14
C TYR A 340 3.36 10.00 -13.92
N PHE A 341 2.37 9.41 -13.35
CA PHE A 341 1.23 10.14 -12.82
C PHE A 341 0.85 9.51 -11.46
N HIS A 342 0.44 10.38 -10.55
CA HIS A 342 -0.33 10.00 -9.37
C HIS A 342 -1.75 10.47 -9.66
N ARG A 343 -2.74 9.69 -9.42
CA ARG A 343 -4.10 10.16 -9.69
C ARG A 343 -4.91 10.12 -8.40
N LEU A 344 -4.80 11.20 -7.64
CA LEU A 344 -5.84 11.54 -6.69
C LEU A 344 -6.86 12.38 -7.46
N PRO A 345 -8.07 11.88 -7.69
CA PRO A 345 -9.08 12.64 -8.45
C PRO A 345 -9.43 13.89 -7.69
N PHE A 346 -9.13 15.05 -8.28
CA PHE A 346 -9.42 16.34 -7.66
C PHE A 346 -10.92 16.52 -7.43
N GLU A 347 -11.73 16.10 -8.39
CA GLU A 347 -13.19 16.10 -8.30
C GLU A 347 -13.71 14.70 -8.07
N ILE A 348 -14.84 14.60 -7.36
CA ILE A 348 -15.55 13.33 -7.22
C ILE A 348 -16.30 13.11 -8.53
N PRO A 349 -16.16 11.95 -9.18
CA PRO A 349 -16.90 11.65 -10.41
C PRO A 349 -18.42 11.78 -10.20
N GLU A 350 -19.12 12.19 -11.26
CA GLU A 350 -20.58 12.18 -11.27
C GLU A 350 -21.09 10.80 -10.89
N ASN A 351 -22.09 10.75 -10.00
CA ASN A 351 -22.57 9.51 -9.45
C ASN A 351 -24.04 9.59 -9.02
N GLU A 352 -24.74 8.46 -9.11
CA GLU A 352 -26.15 8.32 -8.74
C GLU A 352 -26.41 8.40 -7.23
N TYR A 353 -25.38 8.35 -6.39
CA TYR A 353 -25.48 8.34 -4.93
C TYR A 353 -25.47 9.74 -4.32
N GLY A 354 -25.38 10.80 -5.13
CA GLY A 354 -25.36 12.18 -4.69
C GLY A 354 -24.13 12.54 -3.85
N ILE A 355 -23.05 11.78 -3.99
CA ILE A 355 -21.80 12.03 -3.26
C ILE A 355 -21.10 13.22 -3.89
N THR A 356 -20.91 14.27 -3.12
CA THR A 356 -20.21 15.49 -3.51
C THR A 356 -19.20 15.89 -2.43
N ARG A 357 -18.18 16.65 -2.82
CA ARG A 357 -17.24 17.22 -1.85
C ARG A 357 -17.91 18.31 -1.02
N ARG A 358 -17.84 18.17 0.31
CA ARG A 358 -18.40 19.12 1.26
C ARG A 358 -17.43 19.25 2.44
N PRO A 359 -16.43 20.14 2.35
CA PRO A 359 -15.47 20.33 3.44
C PRO A 359 -16.20 20.55 4.78
N VAL A 360 -15.71 19.90 5.83
CA VAL A 360 -16.20 20.14 7.21
C VAL A 360 -15.65 21.48 7.71
N SER A 361 -14.50 21.91 7.19
CA SER A 361 -13.85 23.16 7.55
C SER A 361 -13.24 23.82 6.31
N ASP A 362 -13.75 25.01 5.95
CA ASP A 362 -13.21 25.79 4.83
C ASP A 362 -11.76 26.23 5.07
N ARG A 363 -11.38 26.50 6.32
CA ARG A 363 -9.99 26.82 6.68
C ARG A 363 -9.06 25.63 6.44
N ALA A 364 -9.49 24.44 6.87
CA ALA A 364 -8.73 23.21 6.62
C ALA A 364 -8.62 22.95 5.11
N HIS A 365 -9.72 23.18 4.37
CA HIS A 365 -9.70 23.06 2.90
C HIS A 365 -8.73 24.03 2.26
N ALA A 366 -8.77 25.30 2.61
CA ALA A 366 -7.87 26.32 2.03
C ALA A 366 -6.39 25.98 2.27
N VAL A 367 -6.03 25.56 3.50
CA VAL A 367 -4.66 25.18 3.86
C VAL A 367 -4.23 23.94 3.08
N THR A 368 -5.02 22.87 3.12
CA THR A 368 -4.65 21.60 2.47
C THR A 368 -4.69 21.70 0.95
N LEU A 369 -5.57 22.53 0.37
CA LEU A 369 -5.60 22.82 -1.04
C LEU A 369 -4.32 23.58 -1.51
N ALA A 370 -3.86 24.55 -0.72
CA ALA A 370 -2.62 25.24 -1.02
C ALA A 370 -1.42 24.29 -1.01
N VAL A 371 -1.35 23.41 0.01
CA VAL A 371 -0.32 22.37 0.13
C VAL A 371 -0.42 21.37 -1.03
N TYR A 372 -1.62 20.92 -1.38
CA TYR A 372 -1.86 19.99 -2.48
C TYR A 372 -1.41 20.59 -3.82
N ARG A 373 -1.85 21.82 -4.15
CA ARG A 373 -1.43 22.52 -5.37
C ARG A 373 0.08 22.74 -5.43
N TRP A 374 0.69 23.04 -4.28
CA TRP A 374 2.15 23.17 -4.20
C TRP A 374 2.83 21.83 -4.53
N ALA A 375 2.31 20.72 -4.00
CA ALA A 375 2.86 19.39 -4.20
C ALA A 375 2.66 18.85 -5.63
N GLU A 376 1.58 19.27 -6.30
CA GLU A 376 1.24 18.86 -7.68
C GLU A 376 1.89 19.72 -8.75
N ALA A 377 2.56 20.80 -8.42
CA ALA A 377 3.24 21.59 -9.41
C ALA A 377 4.25 20.73 -10.20
N PRO A 378 4.26 20.79 -11.56
CA PRO A 378 5.06 19.88 -12.39
C PRO A 378 6.53 19.78 -11.99
N GLY A 379 7.15 20.91 -11.61
CA GLY A 379 8.54 20.94 -11.13
C GLY A 379 8.77 20.33 -9.74
N ARG A 380 7.73 19.88 -9.02
CA ARG A 380 7.80 19.33 -7.65
C ARG A 380 7.26 17.92 -7.53
N LEU A 381 6.64 17.36 -8.58
CA LEU A 381 6.12 16.00 -8.57
C LEU A 381 7.19 14.98 -8.16
N TRP A 382 8.41 15.15 -8.64
CA TRP A 382 9.55 14.28 -8.32
C TRP A 382 9.90 14.29 -6.81
N LEU A 383 9.71 15.44 -6.16
CA LEU A 383 10.01 15.62 -4.73
C LEU A 383 8.91 15.04 -3.83
N THR A 384 7.65 15.20 -4.23
CA THR A 384 6.49 14.95 -3.35
C THR A 384 5.86 13.59 -3.56
N TRP A 385 5.81 13.12 -4.81
CA TRP A 385 5.05 11.94 -5.20
C TRP A 385 5.93 10.80 -5.74
N ARG A 386 7.23 11.03 -5.99
CA ARG A 386 8.08 10.03 -6.59
C ARG A 386 8.62 9.05 -5.53
N PRO A 387 8.21 7.76 -5.56
CA PRO A 387 8.69 6.78 -4.57
C PRO A 387 10.19 6.53 -4.68
N GLY A 388 10.77 6.56 -5.88
CA GLY A 388 12.20 6.35 -6.12
C GLY A 388 13.10 7.28 -5.31
N LEU A 389 12.70 8.55 -5.11
CA LEU A 389 13.48 9.47 -4.26
C LEU A 389 13.57 8.97 -2.82
N VAL A 390 12.44 8.55 -2.25
CA VAL A 390 12.37 8.09 -0.85
C VAL A 390 13.06 6.73 -0.68
N VAL A 391 12.98 5.86 -1.69
CA VAL A 391 13.71 4.58 -1.71
C VAL A 391 15.22 4.81 -1.67
N TRP A 392 15.76 5.70 -2.50
CA TRP A 392 17.18 6.05 -2.47
C TRP A 392 17.59 6.73 -1.17
N ALA A 393 16.78 7.66 -0.67
CA ALA A 393 17.04 8.28 0.64
C ALA A 393 17.10 7.23 1.76
N ALA A 394 16.22 6.23 1.75
CA ALA A 394 16.22 5.13 2.70
C ALA A 394 17.46 4.23 2.54
N ALA A 395 17.87 3.93 1.31
CA ALA A 395 19.07 3.14 1.03
C ALA A 395 20.34 3.86 1.52
N ILE A 396 20.46 5.17 1.25
CA ILE A 396 21.59 6.00 1.73
C ILE A 396 21.57 6.08 3.27
N ALA A 397 20.43 6.32 3.89
CA ALA A 397 20.29 6.37 5.33
C ALA A 397 20.67 5.03 5.99
N LEU A 398 20.27 3.91 5.39
CA LEU A 398 20.66 2.57 5.83
C LEU A 398 22.16 2.31 5.68
N ALA A 399 22.77 2.69 4.55
CA ALA A 399 24.21 2.56 4.33
C ALA A 399 25.01 3.38 5.34
N LEU A 400 24.60 4.62 5.60
CA LEU A 400 25.22 5.46 6.62
C LEU A 400 25.04 4.88 8.03
N ALA A 401 23.88 4.30 8.33
CA ALA A 401 23.65 3.62 9.60
C ALA A 401 24.52 2.36 9.72
N ALA A 402 24.69 1.60 8.63
CA ALA A 402 25.57 0.43 8.60
C ALA A 402 27.05 0.81 8.84
N ALA A 403 27.54 1.84 8.18
CA ALA A 403 28.89 2.38 8.39
C ALA A 403 29.15 2.83 9.84
N ARG A 404 28.08 3.19 10.58
CA ARG A 404 28.16 3.57 12.01
C ARG A 404 27.81 2.42 12.96
N GLY A 405 27.70 1.17 12.48
CA GLY A 405 27.32 0.01 13.27
C GLY A 405 25.87 0.03 13.80
N ARG A 406 25.00 0.87 13.21
CA ARG A 406 23.61 1.09 13.66
C ARG A 406 22.56 0.32 12.83
N ALA A 407 22.95 -0.46 11.83
CA ALA A 407 22.01 -1.19 10.96
C ALA A 407 21.67 -2.60 11.45
N ALA A 408 22.23 -3.05 12.58
CA ALA A 408 21.98 -4.40 13.10
C ALA A 408 20.48 -4.68 13.25
N GLY A 409 20.02 -5.84 12.75
CA GLY A 409 18.62 -6.26 12.80
C GLY A 409 17.69 -5.62 11.76
N LEU A 410 18.12 -4.60 10.99
CA LEU A 410 17.26 -3.93 10.02
C LEU A 410 17.13 -4.69 8.68
N ALA A 411 17.92 -5.75 8.46
CA ALA A 411 17.84 -6.53 7.23
C ALA A 411 16.42 -7.08 6.95
N LEU A 412 15.76 -7.57 7.99
CA LEU A 412 14.43 -8.18 7.85
C LEU A 412 13.31 -7.15 7.52
N PRO A 413 13.20 -5.98 8.20
CA PRO A 413 12.32 -4.92 7.75
C PRO A 413 12.61 -4.46 6.30
N VAL A 414 13.89 -4.35 5.91
CA VAL A 414 14.29 -4.02 4.54
C VAL A 414 13.83 -5.08 3.55
N THR A 415 13.89 -6.36 3.92
CA THR A 415 13.39 -7.46 3.06
C THR A 415 11.91 -7.28 2.71
N LEU A 416 11.07 -6.78 3.61
CA LEU A 416 9.65 -6.51 3.33
C LEU A 416 9.49 -5.38 2.29
N ILE A 417 10.29 -4.31 2.38
CA ILE A 417 10.29 -3.22 1.38
C ILE A 417 10.71 -3.79 0.02
N VAL A 418 11.80 -4.54 -0.04
CA VAL A 418 12.31 -5.15 -1.29
C VAL A 418 11.31 -6.15 -1.87
N ALA A 419 10.69 -6.99 -1.04
CA ALA A 419 9.65 -7.92 -1.47
C ALA A 419 8.47 -7.20 -2.11
N HIS A 420 8.07 -6.04 -1.54
CA HIS A 420 6.97 -5.29 -2.11
C HIS A 420 7.39 -4.50 -3.37
N ILE A 421 8.62 -3.99 -3.44
CA ILE A 421 9.17 -3.43 -4.69
C ILE A 421 9.14 -4.48 -5.80
N ALA A 422 9.59 -5.70 -5.53
CA ALA A 422 9.56 -6.80 -6.49
C ALA A 422 8.11 -7.16 -6.90
N ASN A 423 7.19 -7.22 -5.93
CA ASN A 423 5.78 -7.45 -6.22
C ASN A 423 5.22 -6.38 -7.17
N VAL A 424 5.42 -5.09 -6.86
CA VAL A 424 4.92 -3.99 -7.71
C VAL A 424 5.60 -4.01 -9.07
N ALA A 425 6.91 -4.28 -9.15
CA ALA A 425 7.64 -4.38 -10.42
C ALA A 425 7.08 -5.48 -11.33
N LEU A 426 6.68 -6.60 -10.74
CA LEU A 426 6.12 -7.74 -11.49
C LEU A 426 4.66 -7.55 -11.89
N THR A 427 3.89 -6.71 -11.18
CA THR A 427 2.43 -6.70 -11.29
C THR A 427 1.82 -5.33 -11.52
N THR A 428 2.63 -4.25 -11.60
CA THR A 428 2.04 -2.93 -11.83
C THR A 428 1.52 -2.80 -13.27
N PRO A 429 0.25 -2.37 -13.44
CA PRO A 429 -0.28 -2.05 -14.75
C PRO A 429 0.02 -0.60 -15.16
N ALA A 430 0.41 0.26 -14.22
CA ALA A 430 0.62 1.68 -14.46
C ALA A 430 1.54 2.30 -13.40
N GLN A 431 2.18 3.42 -13.73
CA GLN A 431 3.00 4.20 -12.81
C GLN A 431 2.14 5.07 -11.88
N GLU A 432 1.33 4.45 -11.04
CA GLU A 432 0.51 5.16 -10.07
C GLU A 432 1.13 5.15 -8.68
N PHE A 433 1.12 6.31 -8.01
CA PHE A 433 1.65 6.45 -6.64
C PHE A 433 0.99 5.49 -5.65
N ARG A 434 -0.33 5.21 -5.80
CA ARG A 434 -1.08 4.33 -4.89
C ARG A 434 -0.45 2.94 -4.76
N PHE A 435 0.14 2.40 -5.82
CA PHE A 435 0.77 1.08 -5.78
C PHE A 435 2.09 1.07 -5.00
N ALA A 436 2.80 2.19 -5.00
CA ALA A 436 4.04 2.37 -4.26
C ALA A 436 3.85 3.01 -2.88
N PHE A 437 2.65 3.38 -2.49
CA PHE A 437 2.37 4.06 -1.22
C PHE A 437 2.89 3.28 0.00
N PRO A 438 2.76 1.93 0.09
CA PRO A 438 3.40 1.18 1.18
C PRO A 438 4.92 1.33 1.21
N ILE A 439 5.57 1.26 0.03
CA ILE A 439 7.03 1.43 -0.11
C ILE A 439 7.44 2.81 0.41
N TYR A 440 6.70 3.83 0.01
CA TYR A 440 6.93 5.22 0.39
C TYR A 440 6.88 5.39 1.92
N VAL A 441 5.80 4.94 2.57
CA VAL A 441 5.63 5.10 4.03
C VAL A 441 6.64 4.26 4.81
N MET A 442 6.85 2.99 4.44
CA MET A 442 7.83 2.12 5.11
C MET A 442 9.26 2.67 4.98
N SER A 443 9.63 3.21 3.81
CA SER A 443 10.94 3.82 3.59
C SER A 443 11.13 5.07 4.46
N LEU A 444 10.11 5.90 4.62
CA LEU A 444 10.14 7.06 5.53
C LEU A 444 10.31 6.64 7.00
N VAL A 445 9.62 5.59 7.43
CA VAL A 445 9.80 5.02 8.77
C VAL A 445 11.24 4.49 8.93
N LEU A 446 11.79 3.79 7.92
CA LEU A 446 13.17 3.30 7.94
C LEU A 446 14.18 4.44 8.05
N ILE A 447 14.01 5.53 7.29
CA ILE A 447 14.82 6.74 7.41
C ILE A 447 14.77 7.27 8.85
N GLY A 448 13.57 7.39 9.43
CA GLY A 448 13.38 7.82 10.81
C GLY A 448 14.13 6.92 11.81
N VAL A 449 14.02 5.59 11.65
CA VAL A 449 14.76 4.62 12.49
C VAL A 449 16.27 4.85 12.40
N THR A 450 16.82 4.99 11.21
CA THR A 450 18.28 5.11 10.99
C THR A 450 18.84 6.43 11.54
N ILE A 451 18.08 7.52 11.47
CA ILE A 451 18.49 8.84 11.95
C ILE A 451 18.43 8.93 13.50
N VAL A 452 17.34 8.39 14.08
CA VAL A 452 17.05 8.59 15.51
C VAL A 452 17.74 7.54 16.40
N ARG A 453 18.15 6.39 15.84
CA ARG A 453 18.81 5.30 16.57
C ARG A 453 20.19 5.71 17.07
N ARG A 454 20.45 5.50 18.37
CA ARG A 454 21.77 5.74 18.96
C ARG A 454 22.73 4.59 18.67
N GLY A 455 24.01 4.88 18.63
CA GLY A 455 25.06 3.87 18.59
C GLY A 455 25.21 3.12 19.90
N PRO A 456 25.86 1.94 19.89
CA PRO A 456 26.11 1.15 21.11
C PRO A 456 26.88 1.93 22.20
N THR A 457 27.72 2.88 21.82
CA THR A 457 28.55 3.72 22.70
C THR A 457 27.80 4.92 23.30
N GLU A 458 26.62 5.26 22.80
CA GLU A 458 25.81 6.41 23.25
C GLU A 458 24.67 6.00 24.18
N ALA A 459 24.51 4.69 24.48
CA ALA A 459 23.52 4.25 25.47
C ALA A 459 23.96 4.74 26.85
N PRO A 460 23.09 5.45 27.61
CA PRO A 460 23.38 5.78 29.00
C PRO A 460 23.64 4.47 29.74
N GLY A 461 24.72 4.41 30.47
CA GLY A 461 25.16 3.21 31.19
C GLY A 461 24.01 2.50 31.91
N ARG A 462 23.90 1.20 31.67
CA ARG A 462 22.99 0.30 32.41
C ARG A 462 23.48 0.09 33.81
#